data_7ae650ea11568ec3f971e4ecb1360b9c
#
_entry.id   7ae650ea11568ec3f971e4ecb1360b9c
#
_cell.length_a   1.000
_cell.length_b   1.000
_cell.length_c   1.000
_cell.angle_alpha   90.00
_cell.angle_beta   90.00
_cell.angle_gamma   90.00
#
_symmetry.space_group_name_H-M   'P 1'
#
loop_
_entity.id
_entity.type
_entity.pdbx_description
1 polymer ?
#
loop_
_entity_poly.entity_id
_entity_poly.type
_entity_poly.pdbx_seq_one_letter_code
_entity_poly.pdbx_strand_id
1 'polypeptide(L)'
;MKPLSRLLTLLTFLLGTTVVAEEIAMQQHQHKPAPTFDRKTALDTSQSAIGNQLEEYHFFTSLGEKKKLSDYRGKPLVISLIYTSCFHICPTTTKHLDKVMGKAQSVLGEDSFNVVTIGFDSKNDTADAMRIFAKQQSVNEDNWDFLATDKETILQFSKQLGFQFFPSPNGFDHLVQTTLLDEHGVVNRQVYGVQFETPHLVEPLKQLVFGEKADQSLFQQITDKVRLFCTVYDPYSDSYKFDYSIFVGLFIGLTIGGLMIILFIREWRYTHADRNK
;
A
#
# COMPACT_ATOMS: atom_id res chain seq x y z
N MET A 1 44.75 83.15 20.53
CA MET A 1 45.17 81.79 20.09
C MET A 1 44.47 80.75 20.90
N LYS A 2 43.20 80.46 20.67
CA LYS A 2 42.47 79.26 21.22
C LYS A 2 41.06 79.20 20.65
N PRO A 3 40.85 78.89 19.33
CA PRO A 3 39.62 78.17 18.93
C PRO A 3 39.85 77.02 18.02
N LEU A 4 41.08 76.61 17.64
CA LEU A 4 41.30 75.60 16.62
C LEU A 4 41.28 74.17 17.20
N SER A 5 41.44 73.98 18.50
CA SER A 5 41.51 72.69 19.17
C SER A 5 40.14 72.05 19.43
N ARG A 6 39.03 72.77 19.40
CA ARG A 6 37.69 72.26 19.68
C ARG A 6 36.95 71.81 18.43
N LEU A 7 37.43 72.17 17.23
CA LEU A 7 36.83 71.75 15.98
C LEU A 7 37.33 70.36 15.51
N LEU A 8 38.48 69.94 15.96
CA LEU A 8 39.10 68.63 15.57
C LEU A 8 38.54 67.47 16.38
N THR A 9 38.02 67.71 17.57
CA THR A 9 37.43 66.67 18.44
C THR A 9 35.97 66.36 18.10
N LEU A 10 35.24 67.21 17.38
CA LEU A 10 33.86 66.93 16.92
C LEU A 10 33.80 66.16 15.58
N LEU A 11 34.87 66.21 14.79
CA LEU A 11 34.92 65.53 13.51
C LEU A 11 35.25 64.00 13.62
N THR A 12 35.91 63.61 14.71
CA THR A 12 36.25 62.22 14.99
C THR A 12 35.09 61.41 15.60
N PHE A 13 34.04 62.07 16.12
CA PHE A 13 32.87 61.35 16.70
C PHE A 13 31.77 61.04 15.68
N LEU A 14 31.80 61.75 14.52
CA LEU A 14 30.80 61.44 13.42
C LEU A 14 31.18 60.33 12.49
N LEU A 15 32.42 59.85 12.54
CA LEU A 15 32.90 58.75 11.66
C LEU A 15 32.81 57.35 12.29
N GLY A 16 32.46 57.29 13.60
CA GLY A 16 32.40 56.04 14.36
C GLY A 16 31.04 55.31 14.36
N THR A 17 29.98 55.95 13.86
CA THR A 17 28.61 55.41 13.99
C THR A 17 28.06 54.73 12.73
N THR A 18 28.79 54.71 11.61
CA THR A 18 28.32 54.10 10.35
C THR A 18 28.73 52.62 10.17
N VAL A 19 29.68 52.11 10.97
CA VAL A 19 30.19 50.73 10.80
C VAL A 19 29.36 49.69 11.56
N VAL A 20 28.60 50.10 12.60
CA VAL A 20 27.81 49.15 13.42
C VAL A 20 26.42 48.89 12.84
N ALA A 21 25.94 49.72 11.91
CA ALA A 21 24.61 49.53 11.30
C ALA A 21 24.61 48.51 10.13
N GLU A 22 25.76 48.18 9.55
CA GLU A 22 25.87 47.31 8.38
C GLU A 22 25.99 45.83 8.75
N GLU A 23 26.40 45.52 9.97
CA GLU A 23 26.58 44.15 10.47
C GLU A 23 25.29 43.51 11.04
N ILE A 24 24.27 44.33 11.35
CA ILE A 24 22.97 43.84 11.84
C ILE A 24 22.01 43.49 10.68
N ALA A 25 22.27 43.97 9.47
CA ALA A 25 21.41 43.72 8.30
C ALA A 25 21.67 42.38 7.60
N MET A 26 22.71 41.60 7.94
CA MET A 26 23.10 40.38 7.24
C MET A 26 22.72 39.11 7.96
N GLN A 27 21.92 39.13 9.00
CA GLN A 27 21.29 37.92 9.59
C GLN A 27 19.79 37.87 9.34
N GLN A 28 19.34 38.15 8.14
CA GLN A 28 18.09 37.59 7.66
C GLN A 28 18.33 36.12 7.41
N HIS A 29 18.15 35.27 8.43
CA HIS A 29 17.92 33.85 8.25
C HIS A 29 16.79 33.73 7.23
N GLN A 30 17.12 33.35 6.00
CA GLN A 30 16.13 32.87 5.04
C GLN A 30 15.44 31.68 5.69
N HIS A 31 14.35 31.94 6.38
CA HIS A 31 13.42 30.91 6.79
C HIS A 31 12.89 30.30 5.47
N LYS A 32 13.55 29.24 5.02
CA LYS A 32 12.98 28.42 3.97
C LYS A 32 11.63 27.96 4.51
N PRO A 33 10.51 28.34 3.89
CA PRO A 33 9.20 27.93 4.41
C PRO A 33 9.21 26.42 4.58
N ALA A 34 8.67 25.96 5.69
CA ALA A 34 8.54 24.53 5.93
C ALA A 34 7.80 23.90 4.73
N PRO A 35 8.23 22.73 4.27
CA PRO A 35 7.57 22.08 3.15
C PRO A 35 6.09 21.86 3.50
N THR A 36 5.20 22.36 2.64
CA THR A 36 3.75 22.22 2.79
C THR A 36 3.27 21.05 1.94
N PHE A 37 2.19 20.41 2.38
CA PHE A 37 1.56 19.33 1.64
C PHE A 37 1.00 19.84 0.31
N ASP A 38 1.43 19.21 -0.79
CA ASP A 38 0.83 19.36 -2.11
C ASP A 38 0.34 18.00 -2.61
N ARG A 39 -0.96 17.91 -2.83
CA ARG A 39 -1.62 16.65 -3.17
C ARG A 39 -1.10 16.03 -4.47
N LYS A 40 -0.82 16.87 -5.48
CA LYS A 40 -0.33 16.37 -6.78
C LYS A 40 1.07 15.78 -6.63
N THR A 41 1.97 16.51 -5.99
CA THR A 41 3.33 16.06 -5.71
C THR A 41 3.34 14.78 -4.87
N ALA A 42 2.48 14.70 -3.84
CA ALA A 42 2.35 13.51 -3.01
C ALA A 42 1.87 12.30 -3.82
N LEU A 43 0.91 12.49 -4.73
CA LEU A 43 0.42 11.44 -5.62
C LEU A 43 1.51 10.98 -6.60
N ASP A 44 2.19 11.93 -7.25
CA ASP A 44 3.28 11.62 -8.19
C ASP A 44 4.41 10.85 -7.48
N THR A 45 4.77 11.25 -6.25
CA THR A 45 5.76 10.56 -5.41
C THR A 45 5.31 9.15 -5.07
N SER A 46 4.05 8.98 -4.66
CA SER A 46 3.50 7.67 -4.33
C SER A 46 3.47 6.73 -5.53
N GLN A 47 3.06 7.23 -6.70
CA GLN A 47 3.05 6.42 -7.93
C GLN A 47 4.46 6.04 -8.40
N SER A 48 5.44 6.93 -8.24
CA SER A 48 6.83 6.65 -8.60
C SER A 48 7.49 5.59 -7.72
N ALA A 49 6.92 5.27 -6.57
CA ALA A 49 7.41 4.21 -5.70
C ALA A 49 7.04 2.79 -6.19
N ILE A 50 6.09 2.66 -7.12
CA ILE A 50 5.74 1.36 -7.70
C ILE A 50 6.95 0.79 -8.43
N GLY A 51 7.33 -0.44 -8.09
CA GLY A 51 8.54 -1.10 -8.55
C GLY A 51 9.74 -0.97 -7.61
N ASN A 52 9.65 -0.15 -6.55
CA ASN A 52 10.72 -0.07 -5.56
C ASN A 52 10.81 -1.37 -4.77
N GLN A 53 12.02 -1.91 -4.67
CA GLN A 53 12.37 -2.97 -3.73
C GLN A 53 12.63 -2.34 -2.37
N LEU A 54 11.84 -2.72 -1.35
CA LEU A 54 12.04 -2.20 0.00
C LEU A 54 13.26 -2.85 0.66
N GLU A 55 14.05 -2.04 1.34
CA GLU A 55 15.15 -2.46 2.20
C GLU A 55 14.66 -3.18 3.45
N GLU A 56 15.58 -3.68 4.27
CA GLU A 56 15.24 -4.29 5.55
C GLU A 56 14.94 -3.22 6.60
N TYR A 57 13.77 -3.33 7.22
CA TYR A 57 13.31 -2.45 8.29
C TYR A 57 12.92 -3.25 9.53
N HIS A 58 13.10 -2.63 10.68
CA HIS A 58 12.77 -3.22 11.98
C HIS A 58 11.61 -2.47 12.64
N PHE A 59 10.67 -3.25 13.15
CA PHE A 59 9.48 -2.76 13.81
C PHE A 59 9.31 -3.42 15.17
N PHE A 60 8.38 -2.90 15.95
CA PHE A 60 7.90 -3.52 17.17
C PHE A 60 6.41 -3.82 17.01
N THR A 61 6.01 -5.04 17.29
CA THR A 61 4.59 -5.41 17.30
C THR A 61 3.86 -4.70 18.43
N SER A 62 2.54 -4.71 18.39
CA SER A 62 1.69 -4.21 19.48
C SER A 62 1.92 -4.90 20.83
N LEU A 63 2.61 -6.04 20.84
CA LEU A 63 3.05 -6.76 22.05
C LEU A 63 4.48 -6.41 22.47
N GLY A 64 5.17 -5.53 21.72
CA GLY A 64 6.55 -5.10 21.98
C GLY A 64 7.62 -6.05 21.43
N GLU A 65 7.25 -7.06 20.67
CA GLU A 65 8.18 -7.99 20.04
C GLU A 65 8.85 -7.36 18.82
N LYS A 66 10.12 -7.68 18.58
CA LYS A 66 10.83 -7.23 17.37
C LYS A 66 10.36 -8.02 16.16
N LYS A 67 10.06 -7.31 15.07
CA LYS A 67 9.63 -7.86 13.79
C LYS A 67 10.43 -7.21 12.67
N LYS A 68 10.83 -7.99 11.67
CA LYS A 68 11.53 -7.50 10.48
C LYS A 68 10.56 -7.45 9.29
N LEU A 69 10.81 -6.55 8.34
CA LEU A 69 10.05 -6.54 7.10
C LEU A 69 10.20 -7.87 6.33
N SER A 70 11.38 -8.48 6.40
CA SER A 70 11.65 -9.79 5.78
C SER A 70 10.82 -10.94 6.37
N ASP A 71 10.30 -10.82 7.58
CA ASP A 71 9.46 -11.85 8.20
C ASP A 71 8.09 -12.02 7.48
N TYR A 72 7.72 -11.05 6.63
CA TYR A 72 6.52 -11.08 5.79
C TYR A 72 6.78 -11.55 4.35
N ARG A 73 8.04 -11.88 4.00
CA ARG A 73 8.39 -12.39 2.66
C ARG A 73 7.74 -13.74 2.36
N GLY A 74 7.61 -14.07 1.08
CA GLY A 74 6.98 -15.31 0.62
C GLY A 74 5.46 -15.21 0.44
N LYS A 75 4.85 -14.12 0.90
CA LYS A 75 3.43 -13.79 0.71
C LYS A 75 3.29 -12.31 0.36
N PRO A 76 2.27 -11.92 -0.40
CA PRO A 76 1.92 -10.51 -0.57
C PRO A 76 1.67 -9.83 0.78
N LEU A 77 2.05 -8.56 0.90
CA LEU A 77 1.89 -7.76 2.10
C LEU A 77 1.08 -6.50 1.81
N VAL A 78 0.00 -6.30 2.54
CA VAL A 78 -0.81 -5.07 2.52
C VAL A 78 -0.35 -4.15 3.65
N ILE A 79 0.02 -2.91 3.33
CA ILE A 79 0.53 -1.93 4.29
C ILE A 79 -0.41 -0.74 4.37
N SER A 80 -0.86 -0.42 5.58
CA SER A 80 -1.58 0.81 5.93
C SER A 80 -0.76 1.65 6.89
N LEU A 81 -0.62 2.95 6.61
CA LEU A 81 0.08 3.90 7.47
C LEU A 81 -0.95 4.78 8.19
N ILE A 82 -0.88 4.82 9.52
CA ILE A 82 -1.81 5.57 10.38
C ILE A 82 -1.06 6.38 11.43
N TYR A 83 -1.75 7.28 12.10
CA TYR A 83 -1.30 7.81 13.39
C TYR A 83 -2.44 7.69 14.41
N THR A 84 -2.10 7.23 15.63
CA THR A 84 -3.09 6.82 16.63
C THR A 84 -3.92 7.99 17.18
N SER A 85 -3.39 9.21 17.11
CA SER A 85 -4.12 10.43 17.50
C SER A 85 -5.08 10.96 16.43
N CYS A 86 -5.27 10.26 15.31
CA CYS A 86 -6.28 10.56 14.29
C CYS A 86 -7.65 9.99 14.72
N PHE A 87 -8.60 10.85 15.03
CA PHE A 87 -9.88 10.42 15.58
C PHE A 87 -10.95 10.04 14.53
N HIS A 88 -10.73 10.32 13.25
CA HIS A 88 -11.76 10.14 12.23
C HIS A 88 -11.30 9.30 11.04
N ILE A 89 -10.32 9.77 10.30
CA ILE A 89 -9.89 9.16 9.03
C ILE A 89 -9.24 7.78 9.26
N CYS A 90 -8.24 7.67 10.15
CA CYS A 90 -7.53 6.42 10.38
C CYS A 90 -8.45 5.30 10.90
N PRO A 91 -9.35 5.52 11.90
CA PRO A 91 -10.33 4.51 12.29
C PRO A 91 -11.24 4.08 11.14
N THR A 92 -11.73 5.03 10.33
CA THR A 92 -12.64 4.74 9.21
C THR A 92 -11.91 3.91 8.13
N THR A 93 -10.68 4.29 7.79
CA THR A 93 -9.87 3.56 6.81
C THR A 93 -9.53 2.15 7.30
N THR A 94 -9.16 1.98 8.58
CA THR A 94 -8.84 0.68 9.16
C THR A 94 -10.06 -0.24 9.15
N LYS A 95 -11.24 0.23 9.55
CA LYS A 95 -12.49 -0.55 9.49
C LYS A 95 -12.91 -0.89 8.06
N HIS A 96 -12.66 0.01 7.11
CA HIS A 96 -12.92 -0.29 5.71
C HIS A 96 -11.96 -1.36 5.20
N LEU A 97 -10.67 -1.22 5.49
CA LEU A 97 -9.65 -2.20 5.13
C LEU A 97 -9.96 -3.58 5.72
N ASP A 98 -10.40 -3.66 6.99
CA ASP A 98 -10.82 -4.90 7.64
C ASP A 98 -11.93 -5.63 6.85
N LYS A 99 -12.96 -4.90 6.44
CA LYS A 99 -14.03 -5.47 5.59
C LYS A 99 -13.51 -5.97 4.24
N VAL A 100 -12.60 -5.23 3.61
CA VAL A 100 -12.01 -5.60 2.32
C VAL A 100 -11.11 -6.83 2.49
N MET A 101 -10.33 -6.90 3.57
CA MET A 101 -9.46 -8.05 3.86
C MET A 101 -10.26 -9.31 4.18
N GLY A 102 -11.37 -9.23 4.93
CA GLY A 102 -12.26 -10.37 5.14
C GLY A 102 -12.82 -10.94 3.82
N LYS A 103 -13.14 -10.08 2.84
CA LYS A 103 -13.54 -10.53 1.50
C LYS A 103 -12.37 -11.16 0.74
N ALA A 104 -11.19 -10.57 0.84
CA ALA A 104 -9.98 -11.14 0.24
C ALA A 104 -9.70 -12.55 0.81
N GLN A 105 -9.74 -12.71 2.13
CA GLN A 105 -9.55 -14.01 2.79
C GLN A 105 -10.56 -15.06 2.32
N SER A 106 -11.84 -14.68 2.15
CA SER A 106 -12.88 -15.62 1.68
C SER A 106 -12.60 -16.18 0.28
N VAL A 107 -11.87 -15.45 -0.55
CA VAL A 107 -11.53 -15.81 -1.94
C VAL A 107 -10.16 -16.47 -2.05
N LEU A 108 -9.17 -15.91 -1.35
CA LEU A 108 -7.77 -16.27 -1.49
C LEU A 108 -7.34 -17.32 -0.48
N GLY A 109 -8.04 -17.41 0.65
CA GLY A 109 -7.68 -18.18 1.84
C GLY A 109 -7.09 -17.29 2.92
N GLU A 110 -7.28 -17.68 4.17
CA GLU A 110 -6.92 -16.90 5.37
C GLU A 110 -5.41 -16.62 5.47
N ASP A 111 -4.57 -17.55 5.00
CA ASP A 111 -3.11 -17.48 5.10
C ASP A 111 -2.40 -17.11 3.79
N SER A 112 -3.12 -16.53 2.81
CA SER A 112 -2.59 -16.25 1.48
C SER A 112 -1.81 -14.94 1.38
N PHE A 113 -1.97 -14.03 2.34
CA PHE A 113 -1.32 -12.72 2.40
C PHE A 113 -1.21 -12.25 3.86
N ASN A 114 -0.40 -11.23 4.08
CA ASN A 114 -0.28 -10.56 5.39
C ASN A 114 -0.76 -9.12 5.30
N VAL A 115 -1.16 -8.56 6.43
CA VAL A 115 -1.53 -7.16 6.58
C VAL A 115 -0.73 -6.53 7.72
N VAL A 116 -0.23 -5.31 7.51
CA VAL A 116 0.40 -4.54 8.58
C VAL A 116 -0.17 -3.13 8.61
N THR A 117 -0.45 -2.66 9.81
CA THR A 117 -0.77 -1.26 10.09
C THR A 117 0.37 -0.66 10.89
N ILE A 118 1.04 0.36 10.34
CA ILE A 118 2.23 0.96 10.94
C ILE A 118 1.91 2.39 11.38
N GLY A 119 2.23 2.70 12.64
CA GLY A 119 2.15 4.05 13.18
C GLY A 119 3.28 4.93 12.64
N PHE A 120 2.97 6.06 11.99
CA PHE A 120 3.98 6.94 11.42
C PHE A 120 4.33 8.15 12.31
N ASP A 121 3.53 8.48 13.31
CA ASP A 121 3.90 9.45 14.36
C ASP A 121 4.71 8.74 15.45
N SER A 122 5.97 8.44 15.16
CA SER A 122 6.85 7.66 16.03
C SER A 122 6.97 8.18 17.45
N LYS A 123 6.60 9.44 17.72
CA LYS A 123 6.58 10.01 19.06
C LYS A 123 5.40 9.50 19.89
N ASN A 124 4.24 9.33 19.25
CA ASN A 124 2.98 8.98 19.92
C ASN A 124 2.54 7.54 19.62
N ASP A 125 2.89 7.00 18.45
CA ASP A 125 2.49 5.68 17.98
C ASP A 125 3.41 4.58 18.55
N THR A 126 3.42 4.47 19.89
CA THR A 126 4.15 3.42 20.60
C THR A 126 3.47 2.06 20.40
N ALA A 127 4.17 0.95 20.75
CA ALA A 127 3.58 -0.39 20.72
C ALA A 127 2.26 -0.47 21.49
N ASP A 128 2.19 0.16 22.69
CA ASP A 128 0.96 0.24 23.48
C ASP A 128 -0.14 1.05 22.81
N ALA A 129 0.20 2.18 22.19
CA ALA A 129 -0.76 2.99 21.44
C ALA A 129 -1.33 2.22 20.24
N MET A 130 -0.49 1.49 19.50
CA MET A 130 -0.90 0.62 18.40
C MET A 130 -1.79 -0.52 18.88
N ARG A 131 -1.49 -1.12 20.03
CA ARG A 131 -2.33 -2.15 20.66
C ARG A 131 -3.71 -1.62 21.04
N ILE A 132 -3.77 -0.42 21.64
CA ILE A 132 -5.03 0.23 22.01
C ILE A 132 -5.84 0.55 20.74
N PHE A 133 -5.19 1.08 19.71
CA PHE A 133 -5.83 1.39 18.43
C PHE A 133 -6.43 0.12 17.79
N ALA A 134 -5.66 -0.97 17.66
CA ALA A 134 -6.15 -2.25 17.13
C ALA A 134 -7.42 -2.73 17.86
N LYS A 135 -7.39 -2.69 19.20
CA LYS A 135 -8.52 -3.05 20.05
C LYS A 135 -9.76 -2.18 19.82
N GLN A 136 -9.57 -0.87 19.68
CA GLN A 136 -10.65 0.07 19.38
C GLN A 136 -11.29 -0.15 18.00
N GLN A 137 -10.51 -0.61 17.02
CA GLN A 137 -11.00 -0.96 15.71
C GLN A 137 -11.61 -2.37 15.64
N SER A 138 -11.45 -3.19 16.70
CA SER A 138 -11.91 -4.59 16.79
C SER A 138 -11.29 -5.49 15.72
N VAL A 139 -10.08 -5.18 15.25
CA VAL A 139 -9.32 -6.02 14.34
C VAL A 139 -8.61 -7.11 15.16
N ASN A 140 -8.92 -8.37 14.89
CA ASN A 140 -8.38 -9.54 15.59
C ASN A 140 -7.92 -10.64 14.62
N GLU A 141 -7.47 -10.27 13.43
CA GLU A 141 -7.02 -11.22 12.41
C GLU A 141 -5.59 -11.68 12.70
N ASP A 142 -5.34 -12.99 12.66
CA ASP A 142 -4.03 -13.58 12.97
C ASP A 142 -2.93 -13.15 11.97
N ASN A 143 -3.31 -12.78 10.75
CA ASN A 143 -2.41 -12.30 9.70
C ASN A 143 -2.30 -10.76 9.64
N TRP A 144 -2.72 -10.04 10.68
CA TRP A 144 -2.70 -8.57 10.73
C TRP A 144 -1.93 -8.03 11.93
N ASP A 145 -0.73 -7.54 11.70
CA ASP A 145 0.09 -6.93 12.73
C ASP A 145 -0.10 -5.40 12.80
N PHE A 146 -0.11 -4.88 14.02
CA PHE A 146 -0.05 -3.45 14.30
C PHE A 146 1.34 -3.12 14.82
N LEU A 147 2.06 -2.25 14.08
CA LEU A 147 3.49 -2.06 14.26
C LEU A 147 3.82 -0.61 14.67
N ALA A 148 4.77 -0.48 15.57
CA ALA A 148 5.42 0.76 15.95
C ALA A 148 6.87 0.75 15.48
N THR A 149 7.47 1.95 15.28
CA THR A 149 8.89 2.06 14.94
C THR A 149 9.46 3.40 15.41
N ASP A 150 10.77 3.57 15.32
CA ASP A 150 11.45 4.82 15.61
C ASP A 150 11.34 5.84 14.45
N LYS A 151 11.74 7.08 14.75
CA LYS A 151 11.63 8.20 13.81
C LYS A 151 12.49 8.02 12.55
N GLU A 152 13.68 7.48 12.69
CA GLU A 152 14.59 7.33 11.55
C GLU A 152 14.06 6.26 10.59
N THR A 153 13.68 5.12 11.13
CA THR A 153 13.10 4.01 10.40
C THR A 153 11.84 4.44 9.64
N ILE A 154 10.90 5.14 10.29
CA ILE A 154 9.65 5.53 9.61
C ILE A 154 9.89 6.56 8.50
N LEU A 155 10.83 7.47 8.65
CA LEU A 155 11.14 8.44 7.60
C LEU A 155 11.76 7.77 6.35
N GLN A 156 12.67 6.83 6.54
CA GLN A 156 13.29 6.09 5.44
C GLN A 156 12.28 5.14 4.77
N PHE A 157 11.53 4.39 5.56
CA PHE A 157 10.48 3.49 5.10
C PHE A 157 9.41 4.22 4.30
N SER A 158 8.88 5.32 4.84
CA SER A 158 7.88 6.15 4.16
C SER A 158 8.40 6.70 2.83
N LYS A 159 9.66 7.10 2.76
CA LYS A 159 10.29 7.57 1.52
C LYS A 159 10.33 6.48 0.46
N GLN A 160 10.68 5.24 0.81
CA GLN A 160 10.72 4.12 -0.14
C GLN A 160 9.32 3.69 -0.59
N LEU A 161 8.31 3.81 0.29
CA LEU A 161 6.90 3.60 -0.04
C LEU A 161 6.27 4.74 -0.86
N GLY A 162 6.97 5.87 -1.04
CA GLY A 162 6.41 7.06 -1.65
C GLY A 162 5.34 7.74 -0.79
N PHE A 163 5.35 7.53 0.52
CA PHE A 163 4.42 8.15 1.45
C PHE A 163 5.01 9.43 2.03
N GLN A 164 4.33 10.55 1.80
CA GLN A 164 4.70 11.85 2.35
C GLN A 164 3.69 12.30 3.41
N PHE A 165 4.18 12.77 4.54
CA PHE A 165 3.36 13.34 5.60
C PHE A 165 4.02 14.60 6.18
N PHE A 166 3.19 15.59 6.49
CA PHE A 166 3.63 16.91 6.96
C PHE A 166 2.84 17.28 8.21
N PRO A 167 3.50 17.76 9.28
CA PRO A 167 2.80 18.26 10.44
C PRO A 167 1.82 19.38 10.06
N SER A 168 0.61 19.34 10.59
CA SER A 168 -0.43 20.35 10.41
C SER A 168 -1.12 20.66 11.74
N PRO A 169 -1.89 21.75 11.84
CA PRO A 169 -2.61 22.08 13.08
C PRO A 169 -3.57 21.00 13.57
N ASN A 170 -4.05 20.16 12.65
CA ASN A 170 -5.00 19.06 12.94
C ASN A 170 -4.33 17.68 12.98
N GLY A 171 -3.01 17.60 13.10
CA GLY A 171 -2.23 16.37 13.09
C GLY A 171 -1.25 16.32 11.94
N PHE A 172 -1.57 15.61 10.86
CA PHE A 172 -0.70 15.48 9.69
C PHE A 172 -1.52 15.55 8.40
N ASP A 173 -0.98 16.29 7.43
CA ASP A 173 -1.46 16.30 6.06
C ASP A 173 -0.71 15.22 5.26
N HIS A 174 -1.44 14.30 4.65
CA HIS A 174 -0.90 13.20 3.85
C HIS A 174 -1.95 12.63 2.89
N LEU A 175 -1.53 11.84 1.93
CA LEU A 175 -2.46 11.00 1.16
C LEU A 175 -2.95 9.84 2.04
N VAL A 176 -4.22 9.51 1.95
CA VAL A 176 -4.73 8.24 2.47
C VAL A 176 -4.42 7.19 1.41
N GLN A 177 -3.41 6.35 1.68
CA GLN A 177 -2.99 5.28 0.77
C GLN A 177 -2.83 3.96 1.51
N THR A 178 -3.13 2.88 0.81
CA THR A 178 -2.82 1.50 1.16
C THR A 178 -1.86 0.97 0.11
N THR A 179 -0.72 0.44 0.53
CA THR A 179 0.33 -0.07 -0.35
C THR A 179 0.30 -1.58 -0.38
N LEU A 180 0.38 -2.18 -1.56
CA LEU A 180 0.50 -3.61 -1.76
C LEU A 180 1.91 -3.96 -2.21
N LEU A 181 2.58 -4.83 -1.47
CA LEU A 181 3.87 -5.43 -1.84
C LEU A 181 3.63 -6.85 -2.37
N ASP A 182 4.49 -7.26 -3.30
CA ASP A 182 4.59 -8.66 -3.70
C ASP A 182 5.32 -9.53 -2.64
N GLU A 183 5.44 -10.82 -2.89
CA GLU A 183 6.12 -11.79 -2.01
C GLU A 183 7.63 -11.53 -1.83
N HIS A 184 8.23 -10.73 -2.71
CA HIS A 184 9.63 -10.30 -2.63
C HIS A 184 9.79 -8.95 -1.94
N GLY A 185 8.68 -8.24 -1.63
CA GLY A 185 8.62 -6.93 -1.01
C GLY A 185 8.89 -5.78 -1.98
N VAL A 186 8.55 -5.97 -3.23
CA VAL A 186 8.50 -4.89 -4.22
C VAL A 186 7.14 -4.22 -4.14
N VAL A 187 7.12 -2.90 -4.20
CA VAL A 187 5.86 -2.13 -4.26
C VAL A 187 5.14 -2.45 -5.57
N ASN A 188 4.02 -3.14 -5.47
CA ASN A 188 3.23 -3.55 -6.63
C ASN A 188 2.12 -2.54 -6.97
N ARG A 189 1.41 -2.04 -5.95
CA ARG A 189 0.24 -1.19 -6.15
C ARG A 189 0.06 -0.18 -5.01
N GLN A 190 -0.44 1.00 -5.37
CA GLN A 190 -0.93 2.01 -4.44
C GLN A 190 -2.44 2.16 -4.62
N VAL A 191 -3.19 2.06 -3.53
CA VAL A 191 -4.66 2.26 -3.51
C VAL A 191 -4.97 3.47 -2.65
N TYR A 192 -5.81 4.38 -3.15
CA TYR A 192 -6.05 5.67 -2.51
C TYR A 192 -7.49 5.81 -2.02
N GLY A 193 -7.64 6.55 -0.92
CA GLY A 193 -8.92 6.95 -0.36
C GLY A 193 -9.24 6.26 0.96
N VAL A 194 -10.13 6.89 1.71
CA VAL A 194 -10.63 6.39 3.01
C VAL A 194 -11.48 5.14 2.83
N GLN A 195 -12.28 5.16 1.77
CA GLN A 195 -13.15 4.06 1.34
C GLN A 195 -12.96 3.90 -0.17
N PHE A 196 -12.18 2.92 -0.55
CA PHE A 196 -11.95 2.54 -1.95
C PHE A 196 -12.81 1.33 -2.30
N GLU A 197 -13.10 1.13 -3.58
CA GLU A 197 -13.84 -0.05 -4.03
C GLU A 197 -13.03 -1.33 -3.79
N THR A 198 -13.69 -2.37 -3.30
CA THR A 198 -13.06 -3.68 -2.97
C THR A 198 -12.15 -4.22 -4.08
N PRO A 199 -12.50 -4.18 -5.39
CA PRO A 199 -11.64 -4.66 -6.45
C PRO A 199 -10.31 -3.92 -6.62
N HIS A 200 -10.22 -2.65 -6.23
CA HIS A 200 -8.98 -1.88 -6.37
C HIS A 200 -7.82 -2.49 -5.58
N LEU A 201 -8.10 -3.21 -4.50
CA LEU A 201 -7.09 -3.90 -3.70
C LEU A 201 -7.13 -5.42 -3.91
N VAL A 202 -8.32 -6.02 -3.97
CA VAL A 202 -8.46 -7.49 -4.03
C VAL A 202 -8.03 -8.05 -5.38
N GLU A 203 -8.31 -7.39 -6.51
CA GLU A 203 -7.88 -7.89 -7.83
C GLU A 203 -6.34 -7.93 -7.99
N PRO A 204 -5.58 -6.88 -7.65
CA PRO A 204 -4.13 -6.98 -7.64
C PRO A 204 -3.60 -8.02 -6.66
N LEU A 205 -4.18 -8.12 -5.46
CA LEU A 205 -3.80 -9.13 -4.47
C LEU A 205 -4.05 -10.55 -4.99
N LYS A 206 -5.19 -10.77 -5.65
CA LYS A 206 -5.54 -12.04 -6.32
C LYS A 206 -4.50 -12.41 -7.40
N GLN A 207 -4.05 -11.44 -8.19
CA GLN A 207 -3.00 -11.65 -9.19
C GLN A 207 -1.66 -12.04 -8.55
N LEU A 208 -1.30 -11.46 -7.40
CA LEU A 208 -0.08 -11.83 -6.67
C LEU A 208 -0.15 -13.21 -6.04
N VAL A 209 -1.33 -13.60 -5.52
CA VAL A 209 -1.51 -14.92 -4.89
C VAL A 209 -1.59 -16.04 -5.91
N PHE A 210 -2.37 -15.87 -7.01
CA PHE A 210 -2.64 -16.90 -8.02
C PHE A 210 -1.92 -16.69 -9.36
N GLY A 211 -1.11 -15.62 -9.47
CA GLY A 211 -0.32 -15.34 -10.67
C GLY A 211 0.74 -16.42 -10.96
N GLU A 212 1.40 -16.31 -12.10
CA GLU A 212 2.45 -17.27 -12.48
C GLU A 212 3.65 -17.16 -11.52
N LYS A 213 3.93 -18.28 -10.84
CA LYS A 213 5.11 -18.46 -10.00
C LYS A 213 6.03 -19.50 -10.64
N ALA A 214 7.31 -19.19 -10.70
CA ALA A 214 8.30 -20.01 -11.41
C ALA A 214 8.44 -21.45 -10.87
N ASP A 215 8.14 -21.66 -9.58
CA ASP A 215 8.39 -22.92 -8.87
C ASP A 215 7.15 -23.80 -8.66
N GLN A 216 6.01 -23.50 -9.32
CA GLN A 216 4.77 -24.25 -9.15
C GLN A 216 4.67 -25.46 -10.09
N SER A 217 4.08 -26.56 -9.58
CA SER A 217 3.73 -27.71 -10.42
C SER A 217 2.67 -27.34 -11.47
N LEU A 218 2.65 -28.00 -12.62
CA LEU A 218 1.65 -27.77 -13.69
C LEU A 218 0.20 -27.86 -13.18
N PHE A 219 -0.09 -28.79 -12.27
CA PHE A 219 -1.42 -28.94 -11.69
C PHE A 219 -1.80 -27.73 -10.84
N GLN A 220 -0.85 -27.21 -10.07
CA GLN A 220 -1.04 -26.03 -9.21
C GLN A 220 -1.25 -24.78 -10.06
N GLN A 221 -0.45 -24.59 -11.13
CA GLN A 221 -0.63 -23.51 -12.09
C GLN A 221 -2.02 -23.52 -12.74
N ILE A 222 -2.53 -24.69 -13.13
CA ILE A 222 -3.87 -24.82 -13.71
C ILE A 222 -4.94 -24.45 -12.67
N THR A 223 -4.82 -24.96 -11.43
CA THR A 223 -5.77 -24.67 -10.35
C THR A 223 -5.82 -23.18 -10.03
N ASP A 224 -4.65 -22.53 -9.93
CA ASP A 224 -4.53 -21.12 -9.62
C ASP A 224 -5.07 -20.25 -10.77
N LYS A 225 -4.80 -20.62 -12.02
CA LYS A 225 -5.42 -19.97 -13.19
C LYS A 225 -6.94 -20.09 -13.18
N VAL A 226 -7.48 -21.27 -12.87
CA VAL A 226 -8.93 -21.48 -12.75
C VAL A 226 -9.51 -20.56 -11.65
N ARG A 227 -8.89 -20.52 -10.47
CA ARG A 227 -9.32 -19.61 -9.39
C ARG A 227 -9.24 -18.14 -9.80
N LEU A 228 -8.15 -17.74 -10.46
CA LEU A 228 -7.94 -16.39 -10.93
C LEU A 228 -9.04 -15.93 -11.89
N PHE A 229 -9.39 -16.77 -12.87
CA PHE A 229 -10.35 -16.41 -13.91
C PHE A 229 -11.81 -16.66 -13.54
N CYS A 230 -12.10 -17.69 -12.73
CA CYS A 230 -13.47 -18.05 -12.38
C CYS A 230 -14.00 -17.34 -11.13
N THR A 231 -13.18 -16.54 -10.42
CA THR A 231 -13.64 -15.75 -9.27
C THR A 231 -13.90 -14.32 -9.70
N VAL A 232 -15.18 -13.95 -9.80
CA VAL A 232 -15.64 -12.64 -10.32
C VAL A 232 -16.28 -11.83 -9.20
N TYR A 233 -15.99 -10.52 -9.18
CA TYR A 233 -16.60 -9.58 -8.26
C TYR A 233 -18.03 -9.25 -8.69
N ASP A 234 -18.97 -9.33 -7.74
CA ASP A 234 -20.36 -8.91 -7.91
C ASP A 234 -20.58 -7.56 -7.20
N PRO A 235 -20.75 -6.45 -7.96
CA PRO A 235 -20.95 -5.12 -7.39
C PRO A 235 -22.22 -4.98 -6.56
N TYR A 236 -23.26 -5.76 -6.85
CA TYR A 236 -24.55 -5.65 -6.15
C TYR A 236 -24.50 -6.22 -4.74
N SER A 237 -23.73 -7.29 -4.53
CA SER A 237 -23.56 -7.92 -3.22
C SER A 237 -22.24 -7.53 -2.55
N ASP A 238 -21.40 -6.69 -3.21
CA ASP A 238 -20.05 -6.31 -2.78
C ASP A 238 -19.28 -7.56 -2.30
N SER A 239 -19.31 -8.62 -3.10
CA SER A 239 -18.72 -9.92 -2.78
C SER A 239 -18.15 -10.60 -4.01
N TYR A 240 -17.26 -11.57 -3.78
CA TYR A 240 -16.72 -12.42 -4.84
C TYR A 240 -17.53 -13.71 -4.95
N LYS A 241 -17.81 -14.13 -6.19
CA LYS A 241 -18.53 -15.37 -6.51
C LYS A 241 -17.74 -16.19 -7.50
N PHE A 242 -17.82 -17.51 -7.36
CA PHE A 242 -17.23 -18.41 -8.35
C PHE A 242 -18.17 -18.54 -9.56
N ASP A 243 -17.67 -18.20 -10.75
CA ASP A 243 -18.43 -18.29 -12.01
C ASP A 243 -18.24 -19.65 -12.66
N TYR A 244 -19.32 -20.43 -12.71
CA TYR A 244 -19.36 -21.77 -13.31
C TYR A 244 -19.63 -21.75 -14.82
N SER A 245 -19.82 -20.59 -15.46
CA SER A 245 -20.21 -20.47 -16.86
C SER A 245 -19.27 -21.20 -17.81
N ILE A 246 -17.96 -21.13 -17.55
CA ILE A 246 -16.93 -21.80 -18.36
C ILE A 246 -17.11 -23.33 -18.31
N PHE A 247 -17.38 -23.87 -17.12
CA PHE A 247 -17.56 -25.33 -16.96
C PHE A 247 -18.84 -25.81 -17.60
N VAL A 248 -19.93 -25.05 -17.49
CA VAL A 248 -21.21 -25.34 -18.17
C VAL A 248 -21.02 -25.27 -19.68
N GLY A 249 -20.35 -24.25 -20.20
CA GLY A 249 -20.05 -24.11 -21.62
C GLY A 249 -19.20 -25.27 -22.16
N LEU A 250 -18.16 -25.67 -21.41
CA LEU A 250 -17.29 -26.80 -21.75
C LEU A 250 -18.10 -28.12 -21.77
N PHE A 251 -18.96 -28.37 -20.78
CA PHE A 251 -19.80 -29.55 -20.70
C PHE A 251 -20.77 -29.65 -21.90
N ILE A 252 -21.45 -28.54 -22.24
CA ILE A 252 -22.34 -28.46 -23.40
C ILE A 252 -21.54 -28.72 -24.70
N GLY A 253 -20.38 -28.06 -24.86
CA GLY A 253 -19.52 -28.26 -26.03
C GLY A 253 -19.05 -29.70 -26.21
N LEU A 254 -18.61 -30.36 -25.13
CA LEU A 254 -18.19 -31.75 -25.15
C LEU A 254 -19.34 -32.72 -25.46
N THR A 255 -20.54 -32.46 -24.92
CA THR A 255 -21.72 -33.32 -25.22
C THR A 255 -22.16 -33.21 -26.67
N ILE A 256 -22.25 -31.97 -27.20
CA ILE A 256 -22.60 -31.74 -28.62
C ILE A 256 -21.53 -32.32 -29.54
N GLY A 257 -20.25 -32.02 -29.28
CA GLY A 257 -19.13 -32.57 -30.05
C GLY A 257 -19.06 -34.08 -30.02
N GLY A 258 -19.26 -34.70 -28.85
CA GLY A 258 -19.32 -36.14 -28.68
C GLY A 258 -20.45 -36.79 -29.51
N LEU A 259 -21.65 -36.19 -29.45
CA LEU A 259 -22.79 -36.66 -30.27
C LEU A 259 -22.49 -36.56 -31.78
N MET A 260 -21.92 -35.46 -32.23
CA MET A 260 -21.53 -35.27 -33.63
C MET A 260 -20.50 -36.31 -34.08
N ILE A 261 -19.50 -36.60 -33.25
CA ILE A 261 -18.47 -37.60 -33.54
C ILE A 261 -19.14 -39.01 -33.63
N ILE A 262 -20.04 -39.34 -32.69
CA ILE A 262 -20.76 -40.62 -32.70
C ILE A 262 -21.60 -40.74 -33.98
N LEU A 263 -22.34 -39.72 -34.35
CA LEU A 263 -23.14 -39.70 -35.58
C LEU A 263 -22.27 -39.86 -36.84
N PHE A 264 -21.13 -39.14 -36.89
CA PHE A 264 -20.17 -39.23 -37.99
C PHE A 264 -19.58 -40.66 -38.11
N ILE A 265 -19.14 -41.27 -37.00
CA ILE A 265 -18.61 -42.63 -36.99
C ILE A 265 -19.69 -43.63 -37.42
N ARG A 266 -20.92 -43.44 -36.96
CA ARG A 266 -22.07 -44.30 -37.36
C ARG A 266 -22.34 -44.20 -38.85
N GLU A 267 -22.41 -43.00 -39.41
CA GLU A 267 -22.63 -42.78 -40.84
C GLU A 267 -21.48 -43.34 -41.68
N TRP A 268 -20.24 -43.09 -41.27
CA TRP A 268 -19.04 -43.63 -41.91
C TRP A 268 -19.02 -45.17 -41.94
N ARG A 269 -19.45 -45.82 -40.87
CA ARG A 269 -19.57 -47.29 -40.81
C ARG A 269 -20.67 -47.83 -41.73
N TYR A 270 -21.80 -47.14 -41.85
CA TYR A 270 -22.85 -47.51 -42.76
C TYR A 270 -22.43 -47.43 -44.24
N THR A 271 -21.82 -46.35 -44.63
CA THR A 271 -21.34 -46.12 -45.99
C THR A 271 -20.21 -47.07 -46.40
N HIS A 272 -19.38 -47.56 -45.48
CA HIS A 272 -18.33 -48.54 -45.79
C HIS A 272 -18.83 -49.97 -45.77
N ALA A 273 -19.85 -50.25 -44.99
CA ALA A 273 -20.48 -51.63 -45.02
C ALA A 273 -21.22 -51.91 -46.33
N ASP A 274 -21.87 -50.90 -46.96
CA ASP A 274 -22.55 -51.05 -48.27
C ASP A 274 -21.57 -51.08 -49.43
N ARG A 275 -20.32 -50.66 -49.32
CA ARG A 275 -19.33 -50.73 -50.40
C ARG A 275 -18.63 -52.13 -50.51
N ASN A 276 -18.78 -52.95 -49.47
CA ASN A 276 -18.16 -54.25 -49.40
C ASN A 276 -19.20 -55.46 -49.67
N LYS A 277 -20.42 -55.08 -50.11
CA LYS A 277 -21.40 -56.02 -50.66
C LYS A 277 -21.44 -55.91 -52.19
#